data_edd40b7ba727959509c7899f8cab92f4
#
_entry.id   edd40b7ba727959509c7899f8cab92f4
#
_cell.length_a   1.000
_cell.length_b   1.000
_cell.length_c   1.000
_cell.angle_alpha   90.00
_cell.angle_beta   90.00
_cell.angle_gamma   90.00
#
_symmetry.space_group_name_H-M   'P 1'
#
loop_
_entity.id
_entity.type
_entity.pdbx_description
1 polymer ?
#
loop_
_entity_poly.entity_id
_entity_poly.type
_entity_poly.pdbx_seq_one_letter_code
_entity_poly.pdbx_strand_id
1 'polypeptide(L)'
;MKIIDAHLHFSNITSFKDTARDLSKLDYSSKGLWEEYRAANVVLGIAMGVTETRSDGFPDYDAATPMGLDLEGEIPENICYCPGINPYRLGPGELAELEELLSKPEVVGMKIYLGYYPFYAYDDVYKPVYELAIKYGLPVVFHTGDTYSERGLLKYAHPLTLDEVAVKYREINFMMAHFGDPWVLDGAEVLYKNRNMYADLCGLLVGTRADLQKKLDSPYFFNHLKHALAFTDDYSKFLFGTDWPLVQVQPYIDLMKELIPAEAHEDFFFNNAVKLFPKIKPFIE
;
A
#
# COMPACT_ATOMS: atom_id res chain seq x y z
N MET A 1 9.08 6.66 19.43
CA MET A 1 7.91 7.00 18.60
C MET A 1 7.24 5.69 18.22
N LYS A 2 5.91 5.59 18.36
CA LYS A 2 5.12 4.50 17.77
C LYS A 2 5.09 4.66 16.25
N ILE A 3 5.07 3.55 15.52
CA ILE A 3 5.05 3.53 14.05
C ILE A 3 3.88 2.66 13.59
N ILE A 4 3.19 3.09 12.54
CA ILE A 4 2.22 2.29 11.80
C ILE A 4 2.82 2.01 10.42
N ASP A 5 2.89 0.75 10.04
CA ASP A 5 3.24 0.33 8.69
C ASP A 5 1.95 0.27 7.85
N ALA A 6 1.71 1.31 7.07
CA ALA A 6 0.46 1.47 6.33
C ALA A 6 0.42 0.64 5.02
N HIS A 7 1.46 -0.14 4.72
CA HIS A 7 1.52 -0.97 3.52
C HIS A 7 2.50 -2.13 3.67
N LEU A 8 1.97 -3.33 3.81
CA LEU A 8 2.75 -4.56 3.76
C LEU A 8 1.94 -5.64 3.02
N HIS A 9 2.63 -6.71 2.64
CA HIS A 9 2.02 -7.89 2.05
C HIS A 9 2.24 -9.09 2.95
N PHE A 10 1.16 -9.54 3.59
CA PHE A 10 1.14 -10.72 4.44
C PHE A 10 0.24 -11.76 3.78
N SER A 11 0.79 -12.55 2.86
CA SER A 11 0.03 -13.51 2.07
C SER A 11 0.89 -14.67 1.57
N ASN A 12 0.23 -15.73 1.11
CA ASN A 12 0.86 -16.99 0.71
C ASN A 12 1.36 -16.99 -0.76
N ILE A 13 1.83 -15.84 -1.25
CA ILE A 13 2.26 -15.64 -2.63
C ILE A 13 3.70 -16.13 -2.82
N THR A 14 3.94 -16.99 -3.81
CA THR A 14 5.25 -17.56 -4.10
C THR A 14 6.30 -16.48 -4.38
N SER A 15 5.96 -15.46 -5.16
CA SER A 15 6.88 -14.36 -5.49
C SER A 15 7.34 -13.58 -4.26
N PHE A 16 6.49 -13.40 -3.24
CA PHE A 16 6.89 -12.77 -1.98
C PHE A 16 7.82 -13.67 -1.16
N LYS A 17 7.56 -14.99 -1.13
CA LYS A 17 8.47 -15.94 -0.48
C LYS A 17 9.84 -15.95 -1.12
N ASP A 18 9.89 -15.92 -2.46
CA ASP A 18 11.14 -15.86 -3.22
C ASP A 18 11.87 -14.53 -2.97
N THR A 19 11.18 -13.40 -2.99
CA THR A 19 11.75 -12.08 -2.66
C THR A 19 12.33 -12.05 -1.25
N ALA A 20 11.59 -12.54 -0.27
CA ALA A 20 12.05 -12.63 1.12
C ALA A 20 13.32 -13.45 1.25
N ARG A 21 13.37 -14.61 0.60
CA ARG A 21 14.51 -15.52 0.64
C ARG A 21 15.72 -14.96 -0.12
N ASP A 22 15.51 -14.46 -1.35
CA ASP A 22 16.59 -14.22 -2.32
C ASP A 22 17.06 -12.76 -2.35
N LEU A 23 16.19 -11.80 -2.01
CA LEU A 23 16.52 -10.37 -2.07
C LEU A 23 16.60 -9.71 -0.69
N SER A 24 15.52 -9.63 0.05
CA SER A 24 15.48 -8.93 1.34
C SER A 24 16.07 -9.74 2.50
N LYS A 25 16.24 -11.07 2.33
CA LYS A 25 16.89 -11.96 3.31
C LYS A 25 16.25 -11.89 4.69
N LEU A 26 14.92 -11.93 4.74
CA LEU A 26 14.15 -11.89 5.97
C LEU A 26 13.37 -13.20 6.21
N ASP A 27 12.91 -13.40 7.43
CA ASP A 27 12.01 -14.50 7.78
C ASP A 27 10.57 -14.13 7.41
N TYR A 28 10.10 -14.62 6.27
CA TYR A 28 8.74 -14.38 5.78
C TYR A 28 7.75 -15.30 6.46
N SER A 29 7.54 -15.05 7.75
CA SER A 29 6.59 -15.74 8.61
C SER A 29 5.91 -14.75 9.57
N SER A 30 4.81 -15.16 10.22
CA SER A 30 4.17 -14.37 11.28
C SER A 30 5.14 -14.02 12.39
N LYS A 31 6.00 -14.95 12.75
CA LYS A 31 7.03 -14.76 13.77
C LYS A 31 8.08 -13.73 13.33
N GLY A 32 8.59 -13.86 12.09
CA GLY A 32 9.58 -12.95 11.53
C GLY A 32 9.06 -11.52 11.45
N LEU A 33 7.84 -11.32 10.97
CA LEU A 33 7.19 -10.02 10.95
C LEU A 33 7.05 -9.42 12.36
N TRP A 34 6.57 -10.23 13.31
CA TRP A 34 6.39 -9.77 14.68
C TRP A 34 7.71 -9.38 15.37
N GLU A 35 8.78 -10.13 15.13
CA GLU A 35 10.13 -9.82 15.65
C GLU A 35 10.66 -8.50 15.07
N GLU A 36 10.53 -8.26 13.76
CA GLU A 36 10.91 -7.00 13.12
C GLU A 36 10.07 -5.83 13.65
N TYR A 37 8.75 -5.97 13.74
CA TYR A 37 7.85 -4.94 14.25
C TYR A 37 8.16 -4.55 15.68
N ARG A 38 8.35 -5.55 16.55
CA ARG A 38 8.71 -5.32 17.95
C ARG A 38 10.05 -4.60 18.08
N ALA A 39 11.06 -5.00 17.29
CA ALA A 39 12.38 -4.38 17.32
C ALA A 39 12.33 -2.90 16.85
N ALA A 40 11.47 -2.59 15.90
CA ALA A 40 11.33 -1.26 15.30
C ALA A 40 10.26 -0.38 15.97
N ASN A 41 9.54 -0.87 16.98
CA ASN A 41 8.40 -0.19 17.61
C ASN A 41 7.24 0.08 16.63
N VAL A 42 7.03 -0.81 15.67
CA VAL A 42 5.84 -0.82 14.81
C VAL A 42 4.70 -1.44 15.60
N VAL A 43 3.66 -0.66 15.87
CA VAL A 43 2.53 -1.07 16.71
C VAL A 43 1.38 -1.69 15.94
N LEU A 44 1.30 -1.40 14.64
CA LEU A 44 0.24 -1.89 13.74
C LEU A 44 0.76 -1.95 12.31
N GLY A 45 0.36 -2.99 11.57
CA GLY A 45 0.49 -3.10 10.13
C GLY A 45 -0.85 -3.06 9.42
N ILE A 46 -0.89 -2.49 8.21
CA ILE A 46 -2.06 -2.52 7.32
C ILE A 46 -1.69 -3.31 6.08
N ALA A 47 -2.14 -4.55 6.03
CA ALA A 47 -1.83 -5.45 4.94
C ALA A 47 -2.67 -5.14 3.69
N MET A 48 -2.02 -5.15 2.52
CA MET A 48 -2.66 -4.94 1.23
C MET A 48 -2.97 -6.26 0.56
N GLY A 49 -4.24 -6.44 0.27
CA GLY A 49 -4.81 -7.64 -0.22
C GLY A 49 -4.34 -8.08 -1.60
N VAL A 50 -3.64 -9.25 -1.71
CA VAL A 50 -3.32 -9.91 -2.99
C VAL A 50 -3.70 -11.37 -2.91
N THR A 51 -4.49 -11.86 -3.87
CA THR A 51 -4.76 -13.29 -4.01
C THR A 51 -4.09 -13.83 -5.26
N GLU A 52 -3.37 -14.92 -5.09
CA GLU A 52 -2.76 -15.68 -6.17
C GLU A 52 -3.19 -17.14 -6.02
N THR A 53 -3.91 -17.66 -7.02
CA THR A 53 -4.32 -19.05 -7.07
C THR A 53 -3.49 -19.86 -8.07
N ARG A 54 -2.62 -19.18 -8.86
CA ARG A 54 -1.81 -19.74 -9.93
C ARG A 54 -0.33 -19.62 -9.62
N SER A 55 0.42 -20.65 -9.97
CA SER A 55 1.88 -20.68 -9.78
C SER A 55 2.66 -19.72 -10.69
N ASP A 56 2.02 -19.21 -11.73
CA ASP A 56 2.64 -18.26 -12.68
C ASP A 56 2.49 -16.79 -12.26
N GLY A 57 2.00 -16.56 -11.06
CA GLY A 57 2.05 -15.28 -10.38
C GLY A 57 0.91 -14.31 -10.67
N PHE A 58 0.98 -13.17 -10.04
CA PHE A 58 0.02 -12.08 -10.10
C PHE A 58 0.19 -11.26 -11.40
N PRO A 59 -0.87 -10.75 -12.07
CA PRO A 59 -2.27 -10.80 -11.64
C PRO A 59 -2.96 -12.14 -11.88
N ASP A 60 -3.81 -12.56 -10.94
CA ASP A 60 -4.67 -13.73 -11.04
C ASP A 60 -6.11 -13.29 -11.29
N TYR A 61 -6.55 -13.44 -12.54
CA TYR A 61 -7.89 -13.02 -12.96
C TYR A 61 -9.01 -13.94 -12.43
N ASP A 62 -8.66 -15.15 -12.05
CA ASP A 62 -9.59 -16.18 -11.59
C ASP A 62 -9.71 -16.24 -10.06
N ALA A 63 -8.91 -15.44 -9.33
CA ALA A 63 -8.95 -15.42 -7.87
C ALA A 63 -10.36 -15.16 -7.35
N ALA A 64 -10.88 -16.13 -6.59
CA ALA A 64 -12.24 -16.09 -6.07
C ALA A 64 -12.39 -15.13 -4.90
N THR A 65 -11.37 -15.03 -4.07
CA THR A 65 -11.36 -14.15 -2.90
C THR A 65 -10.30 -13.09 -3.06
N PRO A 66 -10.61 -11.86 -2.70
CA PRO A 66 -9.66 -10.76 -2.81
C PRO A 66 -8.53 -10.86 -1.79
N MET A 67 -8.33 -11.99 -1.12
CA MET A 67 -7.12 -12.23 -0.38
C MET A 67 -7.13 -13.32 0.65
N GLY A 68 -6.06 -14.14 0.59
CA GLY A 68 -5.57 -14.76 1.79
C GLY A 68 -4.54 -13.84 2.49
N LEU A 69 -4.86 -13.30 3.63
CA LEU A 69 -3.88 -12.73 4.57
C LEU A 69 -3.20 -13.82 5.39
N ASP A 70 -3.28 -15.02 4.91
CA ASP A 70 -2.96 -16.19 5.67
C ASP A 70 -1.57 -16.70 5.27
N LEU A 71 -0.57 -16.17 5.92
CA LEU A 71 0.76 -16.73 5.88
C LEU A 71 0.81 -17.87 6.92
N GLU A 72 0.81 -19.14 6.46
CA GLU A 72 0.86 -20.33 7.29
C GLU A 72 -0.37 -20.56 8.21
N GLY A 73 -1.52 -19.96 7.90
CA GLY A 73 -2.74 -20.10 8.70
C GLY A 73 -2.85 -19.15 9.91
N GLU A 74 -1.89 -18.23 10.09
CA GLU A 74 -1.86 -17.34 11.24
C GLU A 74 -1.73 -15.86 10.83
N ILE A 75 -2.72 -15.05 11.23
CA ILE A 75 -2.67 -13.58 11.09
C ILE A 75 -2.18 -13.01 12.42
N PRO A 76 -1.10 -12.20 12.45
CA PRO A 76 -0.66 -11.53 13.66
C PRO A 76 -1.74 -10.61 14.24
N GLU A 77 -1.85 -10.53 15.56
CA GLU A 77 -2.87 -9.73 16.27
C GLU A 77 -2.84 -8.23 15.91
N ASN A 78 -1.68 -7.72 15.53
CA ASN A 78 -1.49 -6.31 15.20
C ASN A 78 -1.54 -6.03 13.69
N ILE A 79 -2.31 -6.78 12.93
CA ILE A 79 -2.54 -6.57 11.50
C ILE A 79 -4.01 -6.26 11.24
N CYS A 80 -4.25 -5.07 10.65
CA CYS A 80 -5.47 -4.74 9.93
C CYS A 80 -5.24 -4.90 8.43
N TYR A 81 -6.29 -4.85 7.60
CA TYR A 81 -6.08 -5.05 6.17
C TYR A 81 -7.09 -4.35 5.26
N CYS A 82 -6.65 -4.16 4.02
CA CYS A 82 -7.45 -3.72 2.88
C CYS A 82 -7.61 -4.90 1.91
N PRO A 83 -8.79 -5.53 1.77
CA PRO A 83 -9.00 -6.60 0.79
C PRO A 83 -8.71 -6.10 -0.62
N GLY A 84 -8.04 -6.94 -1.41
CA GLY A 84 -7.77 -6.69 -2.82
C GLY A 84 -9.02 -6.85 -3.67
N ILE A 85 -9.24 -6.00 -4.62
CA ILE A 85 -10.40 -6.02 -5.51
C ILE A 85 -10.01 -6.68 -6.83
N ASN A 86 -10.70 -7.75 -7.19
CA ASN A 86 -10.64 -8.34 -8.52
C ASN A 86 -11.76 -7.76 -9.40
N PRO A 87 -11.46 -6.92 -10.41
CA PRO A 87 -12.48 -6.26 -11.24
C PRO A 87 -13.30 -7.23 -12.10
N TYR A 88 -12.82 -8.46 -12.29
CA TYR A 88 -13.56 -9.49 -13.01
C TYR A 88 -14.58 -10.24 -12.12
N ARG A 89 -14.58 -9.95 -10.81
CA ARG A 89 -15.40 -10.63 -9.81
C ARG A 89 -16.11 -9.63 -8.91
N LEU A 90 -16.97 -8.81 -9.54
CA LEU A 90 -17.80 -7.79 -8.88
C LEU A 90 -19.28 -8.00 -9.21
N GLY A 91 -19.70 -9.25 -9.37
CA GLY A 91 -21.12 -9.61 -9.47
C GLY A 91 -21.85 -9.43 -8.12
N PRO A 92 -23.18 -9.54 -8.10
CA PRO A 92 -23.97 -9.29 -6.90
C PRO A 92 -23.59 -10.19 -5.70
N GLY A 93 -23.16 -11.44 -5.95
CA GLY A 93 -22.71 -12.35 -4.89
C GLY A 93 -21.39 -11.90 -4.28
N GLU A 94 -20.40 -11.62 -5.11
CA GLU A 94 -19.07 -11.19 -4.67
C GLU A 94 -19.11 -9.81 -3.99
N LEU A 95 -19.99 -8.92 -4.43
CA LEU A 95 -20.21 -7.64 -3.76
C LEU A 95 -20.85 -7.82 -2.38
N ALA A 96 -21.75 -8.77 -2.21
CA ALA A 96 -22.33 -9.08 -0.90
C ALA A 96 -21.28 -9.67 0.06
N GLU A 97 -20.40 -10.54 -0.42
CA GLU A 97 -19.27 -11.08 0.35
C GLU A 97 -18.28 -9.98 0.72
N LEU A 98 -17.96 -9.09 -0.21
CA LEU A 98 -17.11 -7.93 0.06
C LEU A 98 -17.75 -7.02 1.13
N GLU A 99 -19.04 -6.76 1.02
CA GLU A 99 -19.77 -5.92 1.99
C GLU A 99 -19.76 -6.54 3.41
N GLU A 100 -19.95 -7.85 3.52
CA GLU A 100 -19.80 -8.57 4.80
C GLU A 100 -18.38 -8.40 5.36
N LEU A 101 -17.37 -8.54 4.50
CA LEU A 101 -15.97 -8.36 4.88
C LEU A 101 -15.69 -6.96 5.40
N LEU A 102 -16.21 -5.90 4.73
CA LEU A 102 -16.03 -4.51 5.12
C LEU A 102 -16.67 -4.16 6.48
N SER A 103 -17.62 -4.97 6.96
CA SER A 103 -18.24 -4.80 8.28
C SER A 103 -17.31 -5.20 9.44
N LYS A 104 -16.28 -6.01 9.18
CA LYS A 104 -15.34 -6.50 10.20
C LYS A 104 -14.45 -5.36 10.70
N PRO A 105 -14.14 -5.32 12.02
CA PRO A 105 -13.33 -4.24 12.59
C PRO A 105 -11.92 -4.15 12.01
N GLU A 106 -11.28 -5.26 11.71
CA GLU A 106 -9.92 -5.34 11.16
C GLU A 106 -9.83 -4.95 9.67
N VAL A 107 -10.95 -4.84 8.96
CA VAL A 107 -10.99 -4.39 7.56
C VAL A 107 -11.12 -2.88 7.53
N VAL A 108 -10.06 -2.20 7.10
CA VAL A 108 -9.89 -0.76 7.30
C VAL A 108 -9.91 0.07 6.01
N GLY A 109 -9.96 -0.58 4.86
CA GLY A 109 -10.00 0.04 3.52
C GLY A 109 -10.19 -1.01 2.44
N MET A 110 -9.96 -0.66 1.19
CA MET A 110 -9.97 -1.57 0.04
C MET A 110 -8.75 -1.30 -0.85
N LYS A 111 -8.18 -2.34 -1.50
CA LYS A 111 -7.02 -2.21 -2.39
C LYS A 111 -7.40 -2.54 -3.83
N ILE A 112 -7.10 -1.63 -4.76
CA ILE A 112 -7.25 -1.81 -6.21
C ILE A 112 -5.86 -1.87 -6.85
N TYR A 113 -5.64 -2.88 -7.68
CA TYR A 113 -4.37 -3.14 -8.35
C TYR A 113 -4.34 -2.62 -9.78
N LEU A 114 -4.24 -1.29 -9.92
CA LEU A 114 -4.07 -0.66 -11.22
C LEU A 114 -2.77 -1.11 -11.89
N GLY A 115 -2.79 -1.31 -13.19
CA GLY A 115 -1.65 -1.84 -13.94
C GLY A 115 -1.57 -3.37 -13.95
N TYR A 116 -1.94 -4.03 -12.87
CA TYR A 116 -2.07 -5.50 -12.83
C TYR A 116 -3.36 -5.96 -13.49
N TYR A 117 -4.44 -5.22 -13.28
CA TYR A 117 -5.67 -5.37 -14.04
C TYR A 117 -5.78 -4.22 -15.06
N PRO A 118 -6.24 -4.50 -16.31
CA PRO A 118 -6.26 -3.51 -17.39
C PRO A 118 -7.48 -2.59 -17.31
N PHE A 119 -7.65 -1.93 -16.17
CA PHE A 119 -8.71 -0.95 -15.93
C PHE A 119 -8.11 0.30 -15.28
N TYR A 120 -8.62 1.45 -15.67
CA TYR A 120 -8.33 2.71 -15.00
C TYR A 120 -9.17 2.86 -13.73
N ALA A 121 -8.69 3.66 -12.78
CA ALA A 121 -9.41 3.93 -11.53
C ALA A 121 -10.82 4.49 -11.76
N TYR A 122 -11.03 5.26 -12.83
CA TYR A 122 -12.30 5.88 -13.18
C TYR A 122 -13.25 4.98 -13.99
N ASP A 123 -12.84 3.75 -14.37
CA ASP A 123 -13.70 2.85 -15.13
C ASP A 123 -14.91 2.38 -14.30
N ASP A 124 -16.05 2.25 -14.98
CA ASP A 124 -17.33 1.93 -14.33
C ASP A 124 -17.35 0.61 -13.56
N VAL A 125 -16.42 -0.30 -13.86
CA VAL A 125 -16.28 -1.58 -13.14
C VAL A 125 -16.05 -1.36 -11.64
N TYR A 126 -15.37 -0.27 -11.24
CA TYR A 126 -15.08 0.03 -9.83
C TYR A 126 -16.20 0.86 -9.14
N LYS A 127 -17.22 1.32 -9.86
CA LYS A 127 -18.30 2.11 -9.27
C LYS A 127 -18.94 1.45 -8.05
N PRO A 128 -19.28 0.14 -8.05
CA PRO A 128 -19.83 -0.49 -6.85
C PRO A 128 -18.86 -0.49 -5.66
N VAL A 129 -17.56 -0.57 -5.92
CA VAL A 129 -16.51 -0.48 -4.87
C VAL A 129 -16.51 0.90 -4.23
N TYR A 130 -16.61 1.97 -5.03
CA TYR A 130 -16.69 3.34 -4.50
C TYR A 130 -18.00 3.61 -3.74
N GLU A 131 -19.11 3.03 -4.18
CA GLU A 131 -20.38 3.09 -3.45
C GLU A 131 -20.27 2.43 -2.06
N LEU A 132 -19.58 1.27 -1.97
CA LEU A 132 -19.28 0.63 -0.69
C LEU A 132 -18.30 1.46 0.16
N ALA A 133 -17.28 2.07 -0.45
CA ALA A 133 -16.34 2.96 0.25
C ALA A 133 -17.08 4.13 0.92
N ILE A 134 -18.01 4.78 0.21
CA ILE A 134 -18.85 5.85 0.75
C ILE A 134 -19.74 5.32 1.88
N LYS A 135 -20.41 4.19 1.64
CA LYS A 135 -21.35 3.60 2.62
C LYS A 135 -20.69 3.28 3.96
N TYR A 136 -19.46 2.78 3.93
CA TYR A 136 -18.71 2.38 5.12
C TYR A 136 -17.70 3.44 5.61
N GLY A 137 -17.54 4.55 4.90
CA GLY A 137 -16.57 5.60 5.23
C GLY A 137 -15.13 5.11 5.18
N LEU A 138 -14.80 4.23 4.23
CA LEU A 138 -13.50 3.58 4.12
C LEU A 138 -12.66 4.20 3.00
N PRO A 139 -11.33 4.29 3.19
CA PRO A 139 -10.43 4.70 2.12
C PRO A 139 -10.26 3.61 1.07
N VAL A 140 -9.88 4.03 -0.15
CA VAL A 140 -9.48 3.15 -1.23
C VAL A 140 -8.01 3.38 -1.56
N VAL A 141 -7.23 2.32 -1.56
CA VAL A 141 -5.81 2.32 -1.88
C VAL A 141 -5.62 1.82 -3.32
N PHE A 142 -4.90 2.59 -4.13
CA PHE A 142 -4.54 2.21 -5.49
C PHE A 142 -3.08 1.80 -5.57
N HIS A 143 -2.79 0.66 -6.19
CA HIS A 143 -1.46 0.44 -6.71
C HIS A 143 -1.17 1.46 -7.81
N THR A 144 -0.02 2.12 -7.77
CA THR A 144 0.44 3.06 -8.80
C THR A 144 1.93 2.91 -9.05
N GLY A 145 2.39 3.44 -10.17
CA GLY A 145 3.81 3.40 -10.51
C GLY A 145 4.26 2.12 -11.20
N ASP A 146 5.45 1.67 -10.87
CA ASP A 146 6.02 0.44 -11.44
C ASP A 146 5.23 -0.79 -11.02
N THR A 147 5.21 -1.80 -11.90
CA THR A 147 4.55 -3.08 -11.62
C THR A 147 5.61 -4.17 -11.40
N TYR A 148 5.58 -4.82 -10.25
CA TYR A 148 6.52 -5.90 -9.93
C TYR A 148 6.40 -7.10 -10.87
N SER A 149 5.26 -7.27 -11.53
CA SER A 149 5.02 -8.30 -12.54
C SER A 149 5.25 -7.78 -13.95
N GLU A 150 6.05 -8.48 -14.76
CA GLU A 150 6.24 -8.20 -16.19
C GLU A 150 4.93 -8.24 -17.01
N ARG A 151 3.87 -8.82 -16.46
CA ARG A 151 2.53 -8.85 -17.09
C ARG A 151 1.73 -7.57 -16.82
N GLY A 152 2.21 -6.70 -15.93
CA GLY A 152 1.56 -5.43 -15.63
C GLY A 152 1.61 -4.44 -16.80
N LEU A 153 0.61 -3.59 -16.91
CA LEU A 153 0.49 -2.56 -17.94
C LEU A 153 0.57 -1.18 -17.32
N LEU A 154 1.75 -0.59 -17.31
CA LEU A 154 2.09 0.66 -16.63
C LEU A 154 1.12 1.82 -16.90
N LYS A 155 0.53 1.91 -18.08
CA LYS A 155 -0.40 3.00 -18.42
C LYS A 155 -1.61 3.11 -17.48
N TYR A 156 -2.06 1.99 -16.91
CA TYR A 156 -3.19 1.98 -15.97
C TYR A 156 -2.76 2.36 -14.55
N ALA A 157 -1.47 2.16 -14.21
CA ALA A 157 -0.89 2.49 -12.91
C ALA A 157 -0.29 3.90 -12.84
N HIS A 158 -0.38 4.68 -13.94
CA HIS A 158 0.15 6.04 -13.97
C HIS A 158 -0.64 6.95 -13.01
N PRO A 159 0.01 7.68 -12.08
CA PRO A 159 -0.65 8.42 -11.00
C PRO A 159 -1.64 9.48 -11.50
N LEU A 160 -1.40 10.10 -12.64
CA LEU A 160 -2.30 11.10 -13.23
C LEU A 160 -3.71 10.56 -13.48
N THR A 161 -3.86 9.23 -13.67
CA THR A 161 -5.17 8.60 -13.88
C THR A 161 -6.07 8.67 -12.63
N LEU A 162 -5.50 8.96 -11.45
CA LEU A 162 -6.25 9.10 -10.20
C LEU A 162 -6.92 10.46 -10.05
N ASP A 163 -6.53 11.46 -10.83
CA ASP A 163 -7.10 12.81 -10.72
C ASP A 163 -8.61 12.80 -10.95
N GLU A 164 -9.07 12.09 -11.98
CA GLU A 164 -10.49 12.03 -12.34
C GLU A 164 -11.33 11.40 -11.23
N VAL A 165 -10.89 10.28 -10.65
CA VAL A 165 -11.62 9.61 -9.57
C VAL A 165 -11.61 10.44 -8.28
N ALA A 166 -10.51 11.12 -7.98
CA ALA A 166 -10.41 12.01 -6.82
C ALA A 166 -11.36 13.24 -6.95
N VAL A 167 -11.53 13.76 -8.15
CA VAL A 167 -12.49 14.83 -8.42
C VAL A 167 -13.93 14.34 -8.35
N LYS A 168 -14.22 13.16 -8.88
CA LYS A 168 -15.56 12.58 -8.97
C LYS A 168 -16.12 12.14 -7.60
N TYR A 169 -15.26 11.57 -6.74
CA TYR A 169 -15.66 10.99 -5.44
C TYR A 169 -15.00 11.74 -4.28
N ARG A 170 -15.46 12.96 -4.03
CA ARG A 170 -14.89 13.86 -2.99
C ARG A 170 -15.09 13.37 -1.55
N GLU A 171 -16.02 12.46 -1.34
CA GLU A 171 -16.35 11.85 -0.04
C GLU A 171 -15.37 10.73 0.34
N ILE A 172 -14.64 10.16 -0.63
CA ILE A 172 -13.70 9.08 -0.42
C ILE A 172 -12.30 9.65 -0.25
N ASN A 173 -11.58 9.22 0.78
CA ASN A 173 -10.15 9.41 0.83
C ASN A 173 -9.47 8.31 0.02
N PHE A 174 -8.55 8.68 -0.84
CA PHE A 174 -7.77 7.78 -1.67
C PHE A 174 -6.31 7.77 -1.23
N MET A 175 -5.63 6.63 -1.35
CA MET A 175 -4.20 6.53 -1.18
C MET A 175 -3.54 5.99 -2.45
N MET A 176 -2.57 6.72 -2.94
CA MET A 176 -1.68 6.36 -4.04
C MET A 176 -0.51 5.58 -3.43
N ALA A 177 -0.44 4.27 -3.68
CA ALA A 177 0.70 3.47 -3.24
C ALA A 177 1.96 3.82 -4.04
N HIS A 178 3.12 3.75 -3.38
CA HIS A 178 4.45 3.97 -3.97
C HIS A 178 4.64 5.39 -4.52
N PHE A 179 3.75 6.32 -4.15
CA PHE A 179 3.76 7.71 -4.67
C PHE A 179 3.82 7.80 -6.21
N GLY A 180 3.42 6.73 -6.90
CA GLY A 180 3.46 6.65 -8.34
C GLY A 180 4.85 6.52 -8.96
N ASP A 181 5.88 6.12 -8.18
CA ASP A 181 7.27 5.97 -8.65
C ASP A 181 7.35 5.09 -9.92
N PRO A 182 8.04 5.51 -10.99
CA PRO A 182 8.94 6.67 -11.11
C PRO A 182 8.26 8.01 -11.51
N TRP A 183 6.94 8.08 -11.69
CA TRP A 183 6.22 9.31 -12.09
C TRP A 183 5.81 10.16 -10.88
N VAL A 184 6.71 10.31 -9.92
CA VAL A 184 6.44 10.97 -8.63
C VAL A 184 6.05 12.45 -8.75
N LEU A 185 6.48 13.17 -9.80
CA LEU A 185 6.07 14.56 -10.03
C LEU A 185 4.60 14.65 -10.48
N ASP A 186 4.14 13.72 -11.31
CA ASP A 186 2.72 13.63 -11.67
C ASP A 186 1.88 13.23 -10.45
N GLY A 187 2.41 12.31 -9.62
CA GLY A 187 1.82 11.95 -8.33
C GLY A 187 1.72 13.15 -7.38
N ALA A 188 2.78 13.95 -7.31
CA ALA A 188 2.83 15.15 -6.49
C ALA A 188 1.78 16.19 -6.89
N GLU A 189 1.57 16.40 -8.19
CA GLU A 189 0.51 17.29 -8.69
C GLU A 189 -0.87 16.79 -8.32
N VAL A 190 -1.14 15.48 -8.49
CA VAL A 190 -2.42 14.87 -8.10
C VAL A 190 -2.67 15.02 -6.60
N LEU A 191 -1.63 14.86 -5.78
CA LEU A 191 -1.68 15.01 -4.33
C LEU A 191 -1.91 16.48 -3.92
N TYR A 192 -1.16 17.40 -4.54
CA TYR A 192 -1.26 18.85 -4.29
C TYR A 192 -2.65 19.38 -4.60
N LYS A 193 -3.20 19.00 -5.75
CA LYS A 193 -4.50 19.46 -6.25
C LYS A 193 -5.67 18.89 -5.44
N ASN A 194 -5.62 17.62 -5.05
CA ASN A 194 -6.76 16.89 -4.49
C ASN A 194 -6.63 16.69 -2.97
N ARG A 195 -7.49 17.36 -2.20
CA ARG A 195 -7.50 17.30 -0.73
C ARG A 195 -7.77 15.91 -0.14
N ASN A 196 -8.43 15.04 -0.91
CA ASN A 196 -8.79 13.68 -0.54
C ASN A 196 -7.81 12.62 -1.07
N MET A 197 -6.64 13.04 -1.56
CA MET A 197 -5.58 12.16 -2.01
C MET A 197 -4.45 12.14 -0.98
N TYR A 198 -3.97 10.93 -0.68
CA TYR A 198 -2.82 10.61 0.16
C TYR A 198 -1.85 9.75 -0.65
N ALA A 199 -0.62 9.57 -0.17
CA ALA A 199 0.34 8.65 -0.75
C ALA A 199 1.14 7.93 0.33
N ASP A 200 1.57 6.72 0.06
CA ASP A 200 2.63 6.09 0.85
C ASP A 200 3.97 6.13 0.12
N LEU A 201 5.04 5.96 0.87
CA LEU A 201 6.41 5.89 0.36
C LEU A 201 6.99 4.48 0.52
N CYS A 202 6.16 3.45 0.36
CA CYS A 202 6.59 2.07 0.35
C CYS A 202 7.03 1.59 -1.03
N GLY A 203 7.67 0.43 -1.14
CA GLY A 203 7.97 -0.21 -2.43
C GLY A 203 9.01 0.50 -3.32
N LEU A 204 9.65 1.57 -2.83
CA LEU A 204 10.65 2.33 -3.60
C LEU A 204 11.96 1.56 -3.81
N LEU A 205 12.22 0.54 -3.02
CA LEU A 205 13.40 -0.31 -3.07
C LEU A 205 13.07 -1.75 -2.69
N VAL A 206 13.92 -2.65 -3.15
CA VAL A 206 13.89 -4.07 -2.77
C VAL A 206 15.29 -4.48 -2.32
N GLY A 207 15.40 -5.21 -1.19
CA GLY A 207 16.66 -5.79 -0.76
C GLY A 207 16.99 -5.59 0.73
N THR A 208 18.26 -5.85 1.04
CA THR A 208 18.81 -5.78 2.39
C THR A 208 19.20 -4.34 2.78
N ARG A 209 19.57 -4.14 4.06
CA ARG A 209 20.17 -2.88 4.53
C ARG A 209 21.31 -2.39 3.64
N ALA A 210 22.18 -3.31 3.16
CA ALA A 210 23.32 -2.95 2.32
C ALA A 210 22.87 -2.44 0.94
N ASP A 211 21.80 -3.02 0.38
CA ASP A 211 21.23 -2.59 -0.89
C ASP A 211 20.58 -1.20 -0.77
N LEU A 212 19.84 -0.95 0.31
CA LEU A 212 19.25 0.35 0.59
C LEU A 212 20.34 1.42 0.78
N GLN A 213 21.38 1.13 1.56
CA GLN A 213 22.51 2.06 1.78
C GLN A 213 23.21 2.39 0.47
N LYS A 214 23.48 1.40 -0.39
CA LYS A 214 24.07 1.61 -1.70
C LYS A 214 23.26 2.57 -2.57
N LYS A 215 21.91 2.53 -2.47
CA LYS A 215 21.03 3.46 -3.18
C LYS A 215 21.06 4.85 -2.57
N LEU A 216 21.10 4.94 -1.23
CA LEU A 216 21.21 6.22 -0.53
C LEU A 216 22.53 6.92 -0.85
N ASP A 217 23.63 6.18 -0.93
CA ASP A 217 24.96 6.69 -1.27
C ASP A 217 25.09 7.05 -2.76
N SER A 218 24.15 6.59 -3.61
CA SER A 218 24.16 6.90 -5.04
C SER A 218 23.74 8.35 -5.27
N PRO A 219 24.63 9.22 -5.79
CA PRO A 219 24.26 10.59 -6.09
C PRO A 219 23.11 10.59 -7.11
N TYR A 220 22.09 11.34 -6.91
CA TYR A 220 20.92 11.49 -7.78
C TYR A 220 19.84 10.41 -7.71
N PHE A 221 20.06 9.23 -7.11
CA PHE A 221 19.03 8.17 -7.10
C PHE A 221 17.70 8.66 -6.56
N PHE A 222 17.67 9.38 -5.44
CA PHE A 222 16.45 9.92 -4.83
C PHE A 222 16.09 11.35 -5.25
N ASN A 223 16.77 11.94 -6.25
CA ASN A 223 16.51 13.34 -6.61
C ASN A 223 15.10 13.57 -7.14
N HIS A 224 14.55 12.62 -7.92
CA HIS A 224 13.17 12.70 -8.41
C HIS A 224 12.18 12.73 -7.25
N LEU A 225 12.35 11.86 -6.25
CA LEU A 225 11.52 11.82 -5.07
C LEU A 225 11.66 13.09 -4.22
N LYS A 226 12.88 13.55 -3.97
CA LYS A 226 13.13 14.81 -3.23
C LYS A 226 12.50 16.01 -3.91
N HIS A 227 12.54 16.08 -5.24
CA HIS A 227 11.85 17.14 -6.00
C HIS A 227 10.33 17.07 -5.84
N ALA A 228 9.76 15.87 -5.92
CA ALA A 228 8.32 15.67 -5.78
C ALA A 228 7.83 16.02 -4.35
N LEU A 229 8.57 15.59 -3.32
CA LEU A 229 8.29 15.94 -1.93
C LEU A 229 8.36 17.46 -1.71
N ALA A 230 9.40 18.12 -2.24
CA ALA A 230 9.55 19.58 -2.16
C ALA A 230 8.45 20.32 -2.93
N PHE A 231 7.98 19.77 -4.06
CA PHE A 231 6.86 20.35 -4.82
C PHE A 231 5.55 20.26 -4.04
N THR A 232 5.29 19.10 -3.41
CA THR A 232 4.07 18.90 -2.63
C THR A 232 4.02 19.80 -1.39
N ASP A 233 5.16 19.97 -0.70
CA ASP A 233 5.36 20.79 0.50
C ASP A 233 4.30 20.57 1.61
N ASP A 234 3.70 19.38 1.64
CA ASP A 234 2.64 18.98 2.59
C ASP A 234 2.82 17.53 3.03
N TYR A 235 3.60 17.33 4.09
CA TYR A 235 3.88 16.01 4.64
C TYR A 235 2.68 15.38 5.38
N SER A 236 1.60 16.12 5.62
CA SER A 236 0.37 15.59 6.24
C SER A 236 -0.41 14.61 5.37
N LYS A 237 0.04 14.41 4.13
CA LYS A 237 -0.57 13.51 3.14
C LYS A 237 0.27 12.26 2.85
N PHE A 238 1.46 12.15 3.43
CA PHE A 238 2.34 11.01 3.23
C PHE A 238 2.30 10.04 4.40
N LEU A 239 2.31 8.74 4.08
CA LEU A 239 2.30 7.66 5.06
C LEU A 239 3.56 6.80 4.93
N PHE A 240 4.03 6.28 6.06
CA PHE A 240 5.03 5.24 6.08
C PHE A 240 4.41 3.89 5.72
N GLY A 241 5.09 3.14 4.88
CA GLY A 241 4.82 1.75 4.56
C GLY A 241 6.12 1.06 4.15
N THR A 242 6.26 -0.22 4.41
CA THR A 242 7.48 -0.98 4.06
C THR A 242 7.35 -1.71 2.73
N ASP A 243 6.15 -2.07 2.33
CA ASP A 243 5.90 -3.07 1.29
C ASP A 243 6.56 -4.43 1.64
N TRP A 244 6.65 -4.73 2.94
CA TRP A 244 7.18 -6.01 3.41
C TRP A 244 6.49 -7.17 2.67
N PRO A 245 7.22 -8.12 2.11
CA PRO A 245 8.61 -8.51 2.41
C PRO A 245 9.68 -7.95 1.47
N LEU A 246 9.43 -6.86 0.75
CA LEU A 246 10.42 -6.32 -0.20
C LEU A 246 11.67 -5.82 0.51
N VAL A 247 11.53 -5.31 1.73
CA VAL A 247 12.61 -4.76 2.56
C VAL A 247 12.48 -5.18 4.02
N GLN A 248 13.59 -5.13 4.74
CA GLN A 248 13.58 -5.24 6.20
C GLN A 248 13.04 -3.94 6.83
N VAL A 249 12.24 -4.06 7.90
CA VAL A 249 11.50 -2.94 8.51
C VAL A 249 12.42 -1.83 9.03
N GLN A 250 13.37 -2.14 9.90
CA GLN A 250 14.23 -1.12 10.51
C GLN A 250 15.13 -0.40 9.50
N PRO A 251 15.78 -1.08 8.53
CA PRO A 251 16.53 -0.41 7.47
C PRO A 251 15.68 0.57 6.66
N TYR A 252 14.42 0.24 6.41
CA TYR A 252 13.53 1.11 5.65
C TYR A 252 13.08 2.33 6.46
N ILE A 253 12.84 2.16 7.77
CA ILE A 253 12.60 3.29 8.68
C ILE A 253 13.79 4.25 8.69
N ASP A 254 15.01 3.70 8.76
CA ASP A 254 16.24 4.51 8.75
C ASP A 254 16.35 5.31 7.44
N LEU A 255 16.09 4.68 6.29
CA LEU A 255 16.05 5.34 4.99
C LEU A 255 15.02 6.47 4.94
N MET A 256 13.79 6.21 5.40
CA MET A 256 12.73 7.23 5.38
C MET A 256 13.06 8.43 6.27
N LYS A 257 13.75 8.23 7.39
CA LYS A 257 14.23 9.32 8.25
C LYS A 257 15.26 10.23 7.58
N GLU A 258 15.99 9.73 6.59
CA GLU A 258 16.92 10.55 5.79
C GLU A 258 16.19 11.36 4.69
N LEU A 259 15.02 10.92 4.28
CA LEU A 259 14.26 11.54 3.19
C LEU A 259 13.19 12.52 3.68
N ILE A 260 12.61 12.25 4.85
CA ILE A 260 11.52 13.03 5.43
C ILE A 260 12.09 13.96 6.52
N PRO A 261 11.74 15.25 6.54
CA PRO A 261 12.18 16.19 7.57
C PRO A 261 11.76 15.73 8.97
N ALA A 262 12.64 15.94 9.95
CA ALA A 262 12.45 15.44 11.32
C ALA A 262 11.15 15.95 11.97
N GLU A 263 10.74 17.19 11.67
CA GLU A 263 9.49 17.79 12.12
C GLU A 263 8.24 17.11 11.60
N ALA A 264 8.32 16.38 10.49
CA ALA A 264 7.23 15.64 9.90
C ALA A 264 7.19 14.14 10.33
N HIS A 265 8.17 13.67 11.08
CA HIS A 265 8.29 12.24 11.39
C HIS A 265 7.08 11.69 12.15
N GLU A 266 6.54 12.41 13.14
CA GLU A 266 5.41 11.93 13.92
C GLU A 266 4.15 11.77 13.07
N ASP A 267 3.90 12.71 12.17
CA ASP A 267 2.79 12.65 11.24
C ASP A 267 2.99 11.55 10.20
N PHE A 268 4.16 11.49 9.58
CA PHE A 268 4.50 10.51 8.55
C PHE A 268 4.47 9.06 9.06
N PHE A 269 5.07 8.80 10.21
CA PHE A 269 5.17 7.45 10.76
C PHE A 269 3.94 6.99 11.53
N PHE A 270 3.03 7.90 11.94
CA PHE A 270 1.91 7.52 12.79
C PHE A 270 0.61 8.26 12.51
N ASN A 271 0.56 9.59 12.67
CA ASN A 271 -0.70 10.34 12.71
C ASN A 271 -1.45 10.31 11.39
N ASN A 272 -0.75 10.36 10.24
CA ASN A 272 -1.39 10.34 8.92
C ASN A 272 -2.09 9.00 8.64
N ALA A 273 -1.54 7.88 9.12
CA ALA A 273 -2.20 6.58 9.03
C ALA A 273 -3.49 6.55 9.88
N VAL A 274 -3.44 7.09 11.10
CA VAL A 274 -4.64 7.21 11.98
C VAL A 274 -5.71 8.09 11.35
N LYS A 275 -5.31 9.14 10.65
CA LYS A 275 -6.24 10.06 9.96
C LYS A 275 -6.88 9.41 8.75
N LEU A 276 -6.10 8.70 7.92
CA LEU A 276 -6.59 8.06 6.69
C LEU A 276 -7.43 6.82 6.99
N PHE A 277 -7.03 6.01 7.97
CA PHE A 277 -7.67 4.74 8.33
C PHE A 277 -8.32 4.82 9.71
N PRO A 278 -9.45 5.55 9.89
CA PRO A 278 -10.01 5.81 11.23
C PRO A 278 -10.43 4.56 12.01
N LYS A 279 -10.68 3.43 11.31
CA LYS A 279 -11.01 2.13 11.94
C LYS A 279 -9.85 1.49 12.70
N ILE A 280 -8.59 1.96 12.51
CA ILE A 280 -7.45 1.37 13.23
C ILE A 280 -7.34 1.82 14.69
N LYS A 281 -8.06 2.88 15.10
CA LYS A 281 -7.94 3.45 16.47
C LYS A 281 -8.04 2.42 17.59
N PRO A 282 -9.01 1.48 17.57
CA PRO A 282 -9.13 0.48 18.63
C PRO A 282 -7.93 -0.49 18.74
N PHE A 283 -7.11 -0.59 17.69
CA PHE A 283 -5.96 -1.51 17.63
C PHE A 283 -4.64 -0.87 18.07
N ILE A 284 -4.62 0.45 18.30
CA ILE A 284 -3.39 1.21 18.67
C ILE A 284 -3.49 1.88 20.05
N GLU A 285 -4.67 1.84 20.68
CA GLU A 285 -4.91 2.27 22.05
C GLU A 285 -4.37 1.23 23.05
#